data_ef85b0fadd83cffe098adaf14215a319
#
_entry.id   ef85b0fadd83cffe098adaf14215a319
#
_cell.length_a   1.000
_cell.length_b   1.000
_cell.length_c   1.000
_cell.angle_alpha   90.00
_cell.angle_beta   90.00
_cell.angle_gamma   90.00
#
_symmetry.space_group_name_H-M   'P 1'
#
loop_
_entity.id
_entity.type
_entity.pdbx_description
1 polymer ?
#
loop_
_entity_poly.entity_id
_entity_poly.type
_entity_poly.pdbx_seq_one_letter_code
_entity_poly.pdbx_strand_id
1 'polypeptide(L)'
;AEACDSTDSTARRGNEVRLFFWMGMNILSDGLILYNNAFAASPSKDKIMNAKPIIIGVAGGSGSGKTTVSRALYERFSGHPITIIEQDYYYNDQAHLSPEVRRAQNYDHPDAFDNALLYQQLAQLLERNAVELPQYDYTRDTRAGHTKHQPPVDVIILEGILALYDENIRSLMDIKLFVDTDADLRFIRRLQRDCLERGRSIESVVGQYIEQVRPMHIQFVEPTKRHANIIIPFDERNGVSVDILIAKVGAILQQRITQTR
;
A
#
# COMPACT_ATOMS: atom_id res chain seq x y z
N ALA A 1 15.32 5.22 -65.17
CA ALA A 1 15.02 3.84 -65.62
C ALA A 1 15.10 2.92 -64.40
N GLU A 2 13.95 2.47 -64.14
CA GLU A 2 13.52 1.09 -63.75
C GLU A 2 13.86 0.72 -62.31
N ALA A 3 12.90 0.65 -61.45
CA ALA A 3 11.78 -0.28 -61.33
C ALA A 3 12.14 -1.56 -60.61
N CYS A 4 11.27 -1.91 -59.70
CA CYS A 4 11.00 -3.25 -59.18
C CYS A 4 11.73 -3.65 -57.86
N ASP A 5 11.17 -4.27 -56.92
CA ASP A 5 9.84 -4.92 -56.78
C ASP A 5 9.55 -5.18 -55.33
N SER A 6 8.29 -5.16 -55.03
CA SER A 6 7.68 -5.63 -53.78
C SER A 6 7.84 -7.14 -53.65
N THR A 7 8.20 -7.64 -52.49
CA THR A 7 7.59 -8.84 -51.93
C THR A 7 8.14 -9.10 -50.54
N ASP A 8 7.24 -9.35 -49.69
CA ASP A 8 7.21 -10.24 -48.55
C ASP A 8 7.11 -9.63 -47.16
N SER A 9 5.91 -9.07 -46.89
CA SER A 9 5.53 -8.61 -45.55
C SER A 9 4.55 -9.57 -44.83
N THR A 10 4.28 -10.77 -45.40
CA THR A 10 3.23 -11.66 -44.87
C THR A 10 3.75 -12.76 -43.92
N ALA A 11 5.04 -13.04 -43.89
CA ALA A 11 5.59 -14.13 -43.07
C ALA A 11 5.86 -13.74 -41.60
N ARG A 12 5.99 -12.46 -41.25
CA ARG A 12 6.26 -12.01 -39.88
C ARG A 12 5.02 -11.87 -38.99
N ARG A 13 3.83 -11.77 -39.54
CA ARG A 13 2.61 -11.59 -38.75
C ARG A 13 2.09 -12.88 -38.08
N GLY A 14 2.49 -14.06 -38.58
CA GLY A 14 2.01 -15.36 -38.08
C GLY A 14 2.59 -15.77 -36.73
N ASN A 15 3.79 -15.32 -36.38
CA ASN A 15 4.46 -15.71 -35.12
C ASN A 15 4.13 -14.79 -33.95
N GLU A 16 3.86 -13.52 -34.18
CA GLU A 16 3.47 -12.58 -33.11
C GLU A 16 2.06 -12.86 -32.59
N VAL A 17 1.12 -13.27 -33.45
CA VAL A 17 -0.25 -13.61 -33.05
C VAL A 17 -0.29 -14.84 -32.12
N ARG A 18 0.62 -15.80 -32.25
CA ARG A 18 0.65 -17.00 -31.40
C ARG A 18 1.15 -16.72 -29.97
N LEU A 19 2.05 -15.75 -29.77
CA LEU A 19 2.55 -15.39 -28.44
C LEU A 19 1.50 -14.61 -27.63
N PHE A 20 0.67 -13.81 -28.31
CA PHE A 20 -0.37 -13.00 -27.66
C PHE A 20 -1.59 -13.82 -27.22
N PHE A 21 -1.89 -14.93 -27.90
CA PHE A 21 -3.01 -15.79 -27.53
C PHE A 21 -2.83 -16.51 -26.18
N TRP A 22 -1.58 -16.70 -25.74
CA TRP A 22 -1.28 -17.33 -24.46
C TRP A 22 -1.42 -16.35 -23.26
N MET A 23 -1.44 -15.04 -23.52
CA MET A 23 -1.58 -14.00 -22.49
C MET A 23 -3.01 -13.41 -22.36
N GLY A 24 -4.00 -13.95 -23.05
CA GLY A 24 -5.39 -13.47 -22.97
C GLY A 24 -5.63 -12.08 -23.58
N MET A 25 -4.81 -11.68 -24.56
CA MET A 25 -4.93 -10.40 -25.26
C MET A 25 -5.65 -10.59 -26.60
N ASN A 26 -6.72 -9.83 -26.83
CA ASN A 26 -7.39 -9.71 -28.13
C ASN A 26 -7.09 -8.33 -28.74
N ILE A 27 -6.57 -8.32 -29.97
CA ILE A 27 -6.36 -7.10 -30.75
C ILE A 27 -7.60 -6.88 -31.60
N LEU A 28 -8.30 -5.77 -31.37
CA LEU A 28 -9.36 -5.33 -32.27
C LEU A 28 -8.78 -4.61 -33.48
N SER A 29 -9.53 -4.57 -34.60
CA SER A 29 -9.15 -4.02 -35.90
C SER A 29 -8.64 -2.57 -35.89
N ASP A 30 -8.86 -1.84 -34.79
CA ASP A 30 -8.54 -0.41 -34.65
C ASP A 30 -7.29 -0.14 -33.80
N GLY A 31 -6.47 -1.19 -33.52
CA GLY A 31 -5.23 -1.02 -32.75
C GLY A 31 -5.41 -0.78 -31.25
N LEU A 32 -6.64 -0.85 -30.74
CA LEU A 32 -6.91 -0.74 -29.31
C LEU A 32 -6.65 -2.09 -28.64
N ILE A 33 -5.66 -2.12 -27.73
CA ILE A 33 -5.38 -3.30 -26.91
C ILE A 33 -6.34 -3.29 -25.74
N LEU A 34 -7.40 -4.09 -25.84
CA LEU A 34 -8.23 -4.40 -24.68
C LEU A 34 -7.57 -5.54 -23.92
N TYR A 35 -7.09 -5.26 -22.71
CA TYR A 35 -6.80 -6.32 -21.75
C TYR A 35 -8.14 -7.02 -21.48
N ASN A 36 -8.30 -8.23 -21.99
CA ASN A 36 -9.39 -9.07 -21.55
C ASN A 36 -9.21 -9.25 -20.05
N ASN A 37 -10.03 -8.57 -19.26
CA ASN A 37 -10.24 -8.89 -17.87
C ASN A 37 -10.90 -10.28 -17.78
N ALA A 38 -10.17 -11.31 -18.19
CA ALA A 38 -10.49 -12.69 -17.87
C ALA A 38 -10.21 -12.94 -16.36
N PHE A 39 -10.61 -11.99 -15.51
CA PHE A 39 -11.02 -12.33 -14.18
C PHE A 39 -12.32 -13.07 -14.36
N ALA A 40 -12.22 -14.41 -14.34
CA ALA A 40 -13.35 -15.32 -14.33
C ALA A 40 -14.47 -14.73 -13.46
N ALA A 41 -15.71 -14.96 -13.89
CA ALA A 41 -16.92 -14.49 -13.24
C ALA A 41 -16.73 -14.37 -11.72
N SER A 42 -16.94 -13.16 -11.18
CA SER A 42 -16.82 -12.89 -9.77
C SER A 42 -17.50 -14.01 -8.97
N PRO A 43 -16.79 -14.72 -8.08
CA PRO A 43 -17.41 -15.76 -7.29
C PRO A 43 -18.60 -15.16 -6.53
N SER A 44 -19.67 -15.94 -6.34
CA SER A 44 -20.86 -15.47 -5.64
C SER A 44 -20.46 -14.89 -4.29
N LYS A 45 -21.07 -13.76 -3.88
CA LYS A 45 -20.76 -13.04 -2.63
C LYS A 45 -20.67 -13.96 -1.41
N ASP A 46 -21.51 -15.01 -1.36
CA ASP A 46 -21.56 -15.98 -0.26
C ASP A 46 -20.29 -16.86 -0.12
N LYS A 47 -19.54 -17.08 -1.21
CA LYS A 47 -18.32 -17.91 -1.17
C LYS A 47 -17.08 -17.15 -0.70
N ILE A 48 -17.07 -15.83 -0.90
CA ILE A 48 -15.97 -14.96 -0.46
C ILE A 48 -16.03 -14.76 1.06
N MET A 49 -17.22 -14.74 1.63
CA MET A 49 -17.43 -14.51 3.07
C MET A 49 -16.86 -15.59 4.01
N ASN A 50 -16.45 -16.74 3.51
CA ASN A 50 -15.89 -17.82 4.34
C ASN A 50 -14.36 -17.92 4.28
N ALA A 51 -13.69 -17.23 3.37
CA ALA A 51 -12.23 -17.23 3.30
C ALA A 51 -11.62 -16.24 4.30
N LYS A 52 -10.49 -16.60 4.93
CA LYS A 52 -9.76 -15.70 5.82
C LYS A 52 -9.32 -14.44 5.05
N PRO A 53 -9.54 -13.22 5.57
CA PRO A 53 -9.05 -11.99 4.96
C PRO A 53 -7.53 -12.00 4.75
N ILE A 54 -7.06 -11.21 3.78
CA ILE A 54 -5.63 -11.04 3.49
C ILE A 54 -5.16 -9.71 4.08
N ILE A 55 -4.02 -9.73 4.78
CA ILE A 55 -3.36 -8.51 5.23
C ILE A 55 -2.11 -8.25 4.39
N ILE A 56 -2.04 -7.06 3.81
CA ILE A 56 -0.89 -6.53 3.08
C ILE A 56 -0.28 -5.41 3.90
N GLY A 57 0.93 -5.60 4.41
CA GLY A 57 1.68 -4.55 5.09
C GLY A 57 2.48 -3.72 4.06
N VAL A 58 2.37 -2.39 4.13
CA VAL A 58 3.10 -1.45 3.27
C VAL A 58 3.91 -0.50 4.15
N ALA A 59 5.20 -0.78 4.26
CA ALA A 59 6.15 0.04 5.02
C ALA A 59 7.09 0.85 4.11
N GLY A 60 7.84 1.74 4.71
CA GLY A 60 8.83 2.60 4.04
C GLY A 60 8.92 3.97 4.69
N GLY A 61 9.96 4.74 4.43
CA GLY A 61 10.19 6.05 5.04
C GLY A 61 9.08 7.07 4.75
N SER A 62 9.02 8.12 5.56
CA SER A 62 8.16 9.27 5.25
C SER A 62 8.55 9.84 3.88
N GLY A 63 7.57 10.09 3.00
CA GLY A 63 7.81 10.57 1.63
C GLY A 63 8.24 9.48 0.63
N SER A 64 8.25 8.19 1.00
CA SER A 64 8.66 7.11 0.09
C SER A 64 7.64 6.75 -0.99
N GLY A 65 6.38 7.18 -0.88
CA GLY A 65 5.32 6.82 -1.82
C GLY A 65 4.45 5.64 -1.38
N LYS A 66 4.51 5.24 -0.10
CA LYS A 66 3.65 4.18 0.46
C LYS A 66 2.17 4.38 0.12
N THR A 67 1.66 5.59 0.36
CA THR A 67 0.25 5.93 0.11
C THR A 67 -0.13 5.79 -1.36
N THR A 68 0.79 6.10 -2.27
CA THR A 68 0.58 5.91 -3.72
C THR A 68 0.45 4.43 -4.05
N VAL A 69 1.33 3.58 -3.50
CA VAL A 69 1.27 2.11 -3.69
C VAL A 69 -0.01 1.54 -3.06
N SER A 70 -0.34 1.95 -1.84
CA SER A 70 -1.56 1.50 -1.13
C SER A 70 -2.84 1.86 -1.89
N ARG A 71 -2.93 3.08 -2.42
CA ARG A 71 -4.06 3.51 -3.24
C ARG A 71 -4.17 2.75 -4.55
N ALA A 72 -3.06 2.54 -5.26
CA ALA A 72 -3.05 1.76 -6.50
C ALA A 72 -3.56 0.32 -6.27
N LEU A 73 -3.15 -0.33 -5.16
CA LEU A 73 -3.67 -1.63 -4.75
C LEU A 73 -5.17 -1.54 -4.43
N TYR A 74 -5.59 -0.54 -3.65
CA TYR A 74 -6.99 -0.33 -3.29
C TYR A 74 -7.88 -0.18 -4.53
N GLU A 75 -7.50 0.68 -5.46
CA GLU A 75 -8.25 0.93 -6.70
C GLU A 75 -8.35 -0.34 -7.56
N ARG A 76 -7.28 -1.08 -7.67
CA ARG A 76 -7.23 -2.31 -8.47
C ARG A 76 -8.12 -3.42 -7.92
N PHE A 77 -8.24 -3.50 -6.59
CA PHE A 77 -9.05 -4.51 -5.92
C PHE A 77 -10.41 -3.96 -5.41
N SER A 78 -10.85 -2.80 -5.88
CA SER A 78 -12.11 -2.15 -5.49
C SER A 78 -13.37 -2.98 -5.81
N GLY A 79 -13.27 -4.03 -6.61
CA GLY A 79 -14.31 -5.04 -6.81
C GLY A 79 -14.50 -6.00 -5.63
N HIS A 80 -13.62 -5.99 -4.64
CA HIS A 80 -13.68 -6.76 -3.40
C HIS A 80 -13.89 -5.81 -2.21
N PRO A 81 -14.48 -6.30 -1.09
CA PRO A 81 -14.44 -5.57 0.17
C PRO A 81 -12.98 -5.35 0.62
N ILE A 82 -12.50 -4.13 0.53
CA ILE A 82 -11.12 -3.73 0.82
C ILE A 82 -11.07 -2.48 1.67
N THR A 83 -10.08 -2.40 2.55
CA THR A 83 -9.82 -1.19 3.35
C THR A 83 -8.33 -0.87 3.42
N ILE A 84 -8.02 0.42 3.58
CA ILE A 84 -6.69 0.89 3.99
C ILE A 84 -6.80 1.31 5.45
N ILE A 85 -5.91 0.77 6.29
CA ILE A 85 -5.72 1.16 7.67
C ILE A 85 -4.36 1.87 7.75
N GLU A 86 -4.39 3.15 8.11
CA GLU A 86 -3.20 3.94 8.33
C GLU A 86 -2.70 3.70 9.76
N GLN A 87 -1.44 3.27 9.91
CA GLN A 87 -0.81 3.10 11.23
C GLN A 87 -0.85 4.38 12.06
N ASP A 88 -0.80 5.53 11.40
CA ASP A 88 -0.84 6.85 12.04
C ASP A 88 -2.12 7.09 12.85
N TYR A 89 -3.24 6.40 12.54
CA TYR A 89 -4.45 6.46 13.37
C TYR A 89 -4.26 5.84 14.77
N TYR A 90 -3.24 5.03 14.94
CA TYR A 90 -2.93 4.32 16.17
C TYR A 90 -1.84 5.00 17.01
N TYR A 91 -1.50 6.27 16.75
CA TYR A 91 -0.73 7.01 17.72
C TYR A 91 -1.42 6.99 19.09
N ASN A 92 -0.62 6.90 20.17
CA ASN A 92 -1.15 6.92 21.51
C ASN A 92 -2.04 8.15 21.75
N ASP A 93 -3.11 7.97 22.53
CA ASP A 93 -3.95 9.09 22.92
C ASP A 93 -3.20 10.01 23.88
N GLN A 94 -2.97 11.23 23.44
CA GLN A 94 -2.24 12.26 24.18
C GLN A 94 -3.14 13.44 24.58
N ALA A 95 -4.48 13.25 24.60
CA ALA A 95 -5.43 14.30 24.93
C ALA A 95 -5.19 14.92 26.32
N HIS A 96 -4.58 14.17 27.23
CA HIS A 96 -4.21 14.62 28.59
C HIS A 96 -2.98 15.53 28.65
N LEU A 97 -2.19 15.63 27.56
CA LEU A 97 -1.00 16.47 27.49
C LEU A 97 -1.32 17.85 26.93
N SER A 98 -0.51 18.86 27.27
CA SER A 98 -0.66 20.20 26.66
C SER A 98 -0.29 20.17 25.17
N PRO A 99 -0.79 21.09 24.34
CA PRO A 99 -0.47 21.15 22.91
C PRO A 99 1.03 21.28 22.62
N GLU A 100 1.78 21.99 23.48
CA GLU A 100 3.23 22.17 23.36
C GLU A 100 3.96 20.83 23.55
N VAL A 101 3.57 20.07 24.59
CA VAL A 101 4.14 18.76 24.88
C VAL A 101 3.84 17.77 23.77
N ARG A 102 2.62 17.78 23.23
CA ARG A 102 2.25 16.93 22.10
C ARG A 102 3.10 17.22 20.86
N ARG A 103 3.27 18.49 20.51
CA ARG A 103 4.12 18.88 19.35
C ARG A 103 5.59 18.49 19.51
N ALA A 104 6.07 18.39 20.73
CA ALA A 104 7.44 17.98 21.02
C ALA A 104 7.67 16.46 20.99
N GLN A 105 6.59 15.66 20.89
CA GLN A 105 6.71 14.20 20.85
C GLN A 105 7.37 13.71 19.57
N ASN A 106 8.09 12.59 19.68
CA ASN A 106 8.69 11.91 18.55
C ASN A 106 7.72 10.87 17.97
N TYR A 107 6.93 11.27 16.99
CA TYR A 107 5.95 10.42 16.32
C TYR A 107 6.57 9.37 15.38
N ASP A 108 7.86 9.43 15.12
CA ASP A 108 8.59 8.43 14.31
C ASP A 108 9.20 7.30 15.18
N HIS A 109 9.07 7.37 16.52
CA HIS A 109 9.51 6.32 17.43
C HIS A 109 8.47 5.20 17.56
N PRO A 110 8.87 3.91 17.68
CA PRO A 110 7.93 2.79 17.84
C PRO A 110 6.97 2.95 19.04
N ASP A 111 7.41 3.53 20.13
CA ASP A 111 6.61 3.74 21.35
C ASP A 111 5.52 4.82 21.16
N ALA A 112 5.51 5.53 20.03
CA ALA A 112 4.46 6.49 19.74
C ALA A 112 3.12 5.79 19.39
N PHE A 113 3.14 4.49 19.07
CA PHE A 113 2.00 3.74 18.57
C PHE A 113 1.40 2.80 19.59
N ASP A 114 0.07 2.74 19.62
CA ASP A 114 -0.71 1.72 20.35
C ASP A 114 -0.78 0.44 19.51
N ASN A 115 0.34 -0.27 19.46
CA ASN A 115 0.45 -1.52 18.72
C ASN A 115 -0.45 -2.63 19.28
N ALA A 116 -0.82 -2.56 20.57
CA ALA A 116 -1.73 -3.52 21.19
C ALA A 116 -3.15 -3.39 20.60
N LEU A 117 -3.68 -2.17 20.51
CA LEU A 117 -4.97 -1.90 19.89
C LEU A 117 -4.96 -2.25 18.38
N LEU A 118 -3.90 -1.88 17.67
CA LEU A 118 -3.76 -2.21 16.24
C LEU A 118 -3.79 -3.73 16.03
N TYR A 119 -3.00 -4.48 16.79
CA TYR A 119 -2.99 -5.95 16.72
C TYR A 119 -4.37 -6.55 17.01
N GLN A 120 -5.02 -6.10 18.09
CA GLN A 120 -6.35 -6.59 18.47
C GLN A 120 -7.38 -6.37 17.36
N GLN A 121 -7.40 -5.18 16.76
CA GLN A 121 -8.37 -4.85 15.70
C GLN A 121 -8.08 -5.59 14.41
N LEU A 122 -6.82 -5.77 14.03
CA LEU A 122 -6.45 -6.61 12.88
C LEU A 122 -6.86 -8.07 13.10
N ALA A 123 -6.67 -8.62 14.31
CA ALA A 123 -7.10 -9.97 14.65
C ALA A 123 -8.63 -10.13 14.54
N GLN A 124 -9.41 -9.16 15.05
CA GLN A 124 -10.86 -9.16 14.91
C GLN A 124 -11.33 -9.11 13.47
N LEU A 125 -10.69 -8.27 12.64
CA LEU A 125 -10.99 -8.21 11.20
C LEU A 125 -10.65 -9.52 10.48
N LEU A 126 -9.58 -10.22 10.88
CA LEU A 126 -9.24 -11.55 10.36
C LEU A 126 -10.27 -12.63 10.73
N GLU A 127 -10.98 -12.45 11.84
CA GLU A 127 -12.12 -13.26 12.27
C GLU A 127 -13.45 -12.79 11.67
N ARG A 128 -13.41 -11.82 10.76
CA ARG A 128 -14.56 -11.19 10.12
C ARG A 128 -15.49 -10.45 11.09
N ASN A 129 -14.97 -9.97 12.18
CA ASN A 129 -15.67 -9.06 13.08
C ASN A 129 -15.50 -7.62 12.62
N ALA A 130 -16.53 -6.80 12.77
CA ALA A 130 -16.44 -5.36 12.57
C ALA A 130 -15.66 -4.72 13.72
N VAL A 131 -14.95 -3.62 13.45
CA VAL A 131 -14.19 -2.85 14.45
C VAL A 131 -14.43 -1.35 14.32
N GLU A 132 -14.14 -0.63 15.40
CA GLU A 132 -14.19 0.83 15.43
C GLU A 132 -12.76 1.38 15.34
N LEU A 133 -12.34 1.76 14.11
CA LEU A 133 -11.00 2.28 13.86
C LEU A 133 -10.83 3.66 14.51
N PRO A 134 -9.79 3.88 15.31
CA PRO A 134 -9.47 5.22 15.79
C PRO A 134 -9.22 6.15 14.60
N GLN A 135 -9.40 7.44 14.83
CA GLN A 135 -9.05 8.49 13.88
C GLN A 135 -8.05 9.43 14.56
N TYR A 136 -7.18 10.04 13.78
CA TYR A 136 -6.17 10.96 14.28
C TYR A 136 -6.39 12.37 13.77
N ASP A 137 -6.32 13.34 14.66
CA ASP A 137 -6.43 14.77 14.35
C ASP A 137 -5.04 15.39 14.28
N TYR A 138 -4.53 15.54 13.07
CA TYR A 138 -3.21 16.13 12.79
C TYR A 138 -3.10 17.61 13.14
N THR A 139 -4.23 18.31 13.37
CA THR A 139 -4.22 19.73 13.78
C THR A 139 -4.05 19.87 15.28
N ARG A 140 -4.43 18.83 16.03
CA ARG A 140 -4.39 18.78 17.49
C ARG A 140 -3.31 17.85 18.03
N ASP A 141 -2.63 17.12 17.17
CA ASP A 141 -1.63 16.10 17.50
C ASP A 141 -2.14 15.10 18.55
N THR A 142 -3.36 14.55 18.35
CA THR A 142 -3.95 13.55 19.23
C THR A 142 -5.03 12.76 18.51
N ARG A 143 -5.50 11.66 19.13
CA ARG A 143 -6.66 10.91 18.63
C ARG A 143 -7.89 11.80 18.56
N ALA A 144 -8.67 11.64 17.50
CA ALA A 144 -9.97 12.30 17.38
C ALA A 144 -10.96 11.67 18.38
N GLY A 145 -11.95 12.46 18.80
CA GLY A 145 -13.00 12.00 19.73
C GLY A 145 -14.04 11.08 19.09
N HIS A 146 -13.82 10.61 17.85
CA HIS A 146 -14.70 9.71 17.11
C HIS A 146 -13.92 8.59 16.45
N THR A 147 -14.61 7.49 16.18
CA THR A 147 -14.09 6.33 15.46
C THR A 147 -14.74 6.22 14.09
N LYS A 148 -14.15 5.40 13.24
CA LYS A 148 -14.73 5.01 11.95
C LYS A 148 -15.14 3.54 12.03
N HIS A 149 -16.43 3.26 11.82
CA HIS A 149 -16.91 1.90 11.72
C HIS A 149 -16.32 1.19 10.50
N GLN A 150 -15.66 0.07 10.72
CA GLN A 150 -15.07 -0.76 9.66
C GLN A 150 -15.76 -2.12 9.67
N PRO A 151 -16.63 -2.41 8.68
CA PRO A 151 -17.22 -3.73 8.52
C PRO A 151 -16.18 -4.76 8.09
N PRO A 152 -16.50 -6.07 8.13
CA PRO A 152 -15.64 -7.12 7.61
C PRO A 152 -15.24 -6.87 6.14
N VAL A 153 -13.98 -7.18 5.81
CA VAL A 153 -13.42 -7.02 4.47
C VAL A 153 -12.63 -8.25 4.05
N ASP A 154 -12.33 -8.37 2.76
CA ASP A 154 -11.52 -9.45 2.21
C ASP A 154 -10.04 -9.11 2.15
N VAL A 155 -9.73 -7.82 1.99
CA VAL A 155 -8.36 -7.31 1.89
C VAL A 155 -8.17 -6.13 2.84
N ILE A 156 -7.12 -6.21 3.65
CA ILE A 156 -6.68 -5.15 4.54
C ILE A 156 -5.30 -4.70 4.08
N ILE A 157 -5.15 -3.42 3.78
CA ILE A 157 -3.85 -2.80 3.54
C ILE A 157 -3.49 -2.03 4.80
N LEU A 158 -2.47 -2.49 5.54
CA LEU A 158 -1.90 -1.73 6.66
C LEU A 158 -0.73 -0.90 6.14
N GLU A 159 -0.88 0.40 6.16
CA GLU A 159 0.15 1.35 5.73
C GLU A 159 0.75 2.08 6.92
N GLY A 160 2.08 2.20 6.95
CA GLY A 160 2.76 3.02 7.95
C GLY A 160 4.27 2.96 7.86
N ILE A 161 4.95 3.92 8.48
CA ILE A 161 6.42 3.94 8.51
C ILE A 161 6.99 2.73 9.27
N LEU A 162 6.30 2.29 10.31
CA LEU A 162 6.65 1.17 11.17
C LEU A 162 5.70 -0.03 11.04
N ALA A 163 4.92 -0.12 9.95
CA ALA A 163 3.97 -1.21 9.75
C ALA A 163 4.61 -2.61 9.81
N LEU A 164 5.90 -2.74 9.48
CA LEU A 164 6.65 -3.99 9.58
C LEU A 164 7.54 -4.10 10.82
N TYR A 165 7.43 -3.18 11.80
CA TYR A 165 8.31 -3.17 12.97
C TYR A 165 7.89 -4.20 14.03
N ASP A 166 6.63 -4.16 14.46
CA ASP A 166 6.11 -5.06 15.49
C ASP A 166 5.98 -6.50 14.97
N GLU A 167 6.54 -7.45 15.70
CA GLU A 167 6.58 -8.86 15.29
C GLU A 167 5.19 -9.51 15.28
N ASN A 168 4.35 -9.18 16.26
CA ASN A 168 3.02 -9.75 16.36
C ASN A 168 2.12 -9.25 15.22
N ILE A 169 2.15 -7.95 14.94
CA ILE A 169 1.42 -7.35 13.81
C ILE A 169 1.94 -7.92 12.51
N ARG A 170 3.26 -8.01 12.34
CA ARG A 170 3.91 -8.56 11.15
C ARG A 170 3.56 -10.03 10.91
N SER A 171 3.32 -10.82 11.97
CA SER A 171 2.94 -12.23 11.86
C SER A 171 1.54 -12.44 11.28
N LEU A 172 0.67 -11.44 11.38
CA LEU A 172 -0.68 -11.47 10.79
C LEU A 172 -0.68 -11.22 9.27
N MET A 173 0.42 -10.69 8.72
CA MET A 173 0.50 -10.25 7.33
C MET A 173 0.84 -11.40 6.37
N ASP A 174 0.07 -11.52 5.31
CA ASP A 174 0.31 -12.44 4.19
C ASP A 174 1.37 -11.92 3.22
N ILE A 175 1.37 -10.60 2.99
CA ILE A 175 2.30 -9.93 2.08
C ILE A 175 2.90 -8.72 2.81
N LYS A 176 4.21 -8.61 2.76
CA LYS A 176 4.98 -7.54 3.37
C LYS A 176 5.76 -6.78 2.31
N LEU A 177 5.44 -5.52 2.13
CA LEU A 177 6.02 -4.62 1.13
C LEU A 177 6.85 -3.54 1.82
N PHE A 178 8.01 -3.25 1.28
CA PHE A 178 8.80 -2.09 1.67
C PHE A 178 8.99 -1.18 0.46
N VAL A 179 8.50 0.05 0.56
CA VAL A 179 8.63 1.06 -0.50
C VAL A 179 9.94 1.81 -0.27
N ASP A 180 10.89 1.53 -1.16
CA ASP A 180 12.27 2.03 -1.08
C ASP A 180 12.45 3.21 -2.03
N THR A 181 12.84 4.34 -1.47
CA THR A 181 13.05 5.59 -2.20
C THR A 181 14.25 6.30 -1.58
N ASP A 182 15.09 6.89 -2.39
CA ASP A 182 16.26 7.61 -1.97
C ASP A 182 15.94 8.72 -0.97
N ALA A 183 16.83 8.95 -0.02
CA ALA A 183 16.60 9.83 1.12
C ALA A 183 16.35 11.29 0.72
N ASP A 184 17.01 11.77 -0.33
CA ASP A 184 16.84 13.12 -0.88
C ASP A 184 15.45 13.30 -1.51
N LEU A 185 14.98 12.33 -2.30
CA LEU A 185 13.63 12.36 -2.88
C LEU A 185 12.57 12.29 -1.79
N ARG A 186 12.75 11.44 -0.78
CA ARG A 186 11.83 11.36 0.37
C ARG A 186 11.76 12.69 1.11
N PHE A 187 12.92 13.33 1.34
CA PHE A 187 12.96 14.61 2.02
C PHE A 187 12.28 15.72 1.21
N ILE A 188 12.56 15.81 -0.09
CA ILE A 188 11.93 16.80 -0.99
C ILE A 188 10.40 16.65 -0.97
N ARG A 189 9.87 15.44 -1.13
CA ARG A 189 8.43 15.15 -1.10
C ARG A 189 7.80 15.50 0.25
N ARG A 190 8.48 15.16 1.35
CA ARG A 190 8.03 15.52 2.70
C ARG A 190 8.01 17.04 2.88
N LEU A 191 9.05 17.74 2.45
CA LEU A 191 9.14 19.20 2.56
C LEU A 191 7.99 19.86 1.79
N GLN A 192 7.77 19.46 0.55
CA GLN A 192 6.67 19.98 -0.26
C GLN A 192 5.31 19.73 0.39
N ARG A 193 5.02 18.50 0.79
CA ARG A 193 3.76 18.14 1.45
C ARG A 193 3.54 18.95 2.73
N ASP A 194 4.52 18.97 3.63
CA ASP A 194 4.36 19.57 4.94
C ASP A 194 4.27 21.11 4.86
N CYS A 195 4.94 21.75 3.88
CA CYS A 195 4.81 23.19 3.65
C CYS A 195 3.51 23.56 2.92
N LEU A 196 3.15 22.84 1.84
CA LEU A 196 2.02 23.21 0.98
C LEU A 196 0.67 22.76 1.55
N GLU A 197 0.61 21.56 2.14
CA GLU A 197 -0.66 20.97 2.59
C GLU A 197 -0.89 21.13 4.09
N ARG A 198 0.19 21.21 4.90
CA ARG A 198 0.11 21.28 6.37
C ARG A 198 0.49 22.65 6.93
N GLY A 199 0.86 23.61 6.08
CA GLY A 199 1.15 25.00 6.45
C GLY A 199 2.38 25.18 7.36
N ARG A 200 3.34 24.21 7.34
CA ARG A 200 4.54 24.28 8.16
C ARG A 200 5.62 25.15 7.53
N SER A 201 6.47 25.76 8.34
CA SER A 201 7.64 26.47 7.81
C SER A 201 8.74 25.51 7.39
N ILE A 202 9.58 25.92 6.43
CA ILE A 202 10.74 25.15 5.96
C ILE A 202 11.67 24.81 7.13
N GLU A 203 11.97 25.80 8.00
CA GLU A 203 12.84 25.61 9.16
C GLU A 203 12.31 24.54 10.11
N SER A 204 10.99 24.54 10.37
CA SER A 204 10.33 23.54 11.20
C SER A 204 10.43 22.13 10.61
N VAL A 205 10.23 21.99 9.30
CA VAL A 205 10.30 20.67 8.63
C VAL A 205 11.73 20.17 8.57
N VAL A 206 12.69 21.04 8.26
CA VAL A 206 14.12 20.71 8.20
C VAL A 206 14.65 20.31 9.57
N GLY A 207 14.35 21.11 10.60
CA GLY A 207 14.76 20.82 11.99
C GLY A 207 14.23 19.47 12.44
N GLN A 208 12.93 19.20 12.31
CA GLN A 208 12.35 17.92 12.69
C GLN A 208 12.95 16.76 11.89
N TYR A 209 13.22 16.95 10.60
CA TYR A 209 13.82 15.90 9.78
C TYR A 209 15.22 15.49 10.28
N ILE A 210 16.05 16.46 10.62
CA ILE A 210 17.41 16.22 11.10
C ILE A 210 17.40 15.60 12.50
N GLU A 211 16.56 16.14 13.39
CA GLU A 211 16.59 15.78 14.82
C GLU A 211 15.81 14.49 15.12
N GLN A 212 14.76 14.20 14.38
CA GLN A 212 13.84 13.09 14.66
C GLN A 212 13.71 12.11 13.49
N VAL A 213 13.18 12.57 12.34
CA VAL A 213 12.74 11.68 11.26
C VAL A 213 13.89 10.85 10.69
N ARG A 214 15.04 11.49 10.41
CA ARG A 214 16.20 10.79 9.86
C ARG A 214 16.84 9.80 10.85
N PRO A 215 17.09 10.15 12.11
CA PRO A 215 17.57 9.18 13.11
C PRO A 215 16.61 8.00 13.30
N MET A 216 15.31 8.25 13.44
CA MET A 216 14.30 7.20 13.61
C MET A 216 14.18 6.31 12.38
N HIS A 217 14.28 6.90 11.19
CA HIS A 217 14.31 6.12 9.96
C HIS A 217 15.48 5.13 9.94
N ILE A 218 16.69 5.59 10.26
CA ILE A 218 17.89 4.74 10.26
C ILE A 218 17.79 3.65 11.33
N GLN A 219 17.28 4.01 12.50
CA GLN A 219 17.25 3.10 13.66
C GLN A 219 16.10 2.09 13.59
N PHE A 220 14.92 2.48 13.14
CA PHE A 220 13.71 1.66 13.28
C PHE A 220 13.05 1.33 11.94
N VAL A 221 12.98 2.26 10.98
CA VAL A 221 12.24 2.04 9.72
C VAL A 221 13.07 1.20 8.74
N GLU A 222 14.27 1.65 8.40
CA GLU A 222 15.15 0.99 7.43
C GLU A 222 15.45 -0.47 7.80
N PRO A 223 15.71 -0.85 9.06
CA PRO A 223 15.93 -2.24 9.42
C PRO A 223 14.74 -3.16 9.17
N THR A 224 13.50 -2.63 9.07
CA THR A 224 12.32 -3.46 8.79
C THR A 224 12.28 -3.96 7.35
N LYS A 225 13.02 -3.36 6.45
CA LYS A 225 13.20 -3.77 5.06
C LYS A 225 13.56 -5.25 4.91
N ARG A 226 14.34 -5.80 5.85
CA ARG A 226 14.71 -7.23 5.89
C ARG A 226 13.52 -8.17 6.09
N HIS A 227 12.39 -7.68 6.60
CA HIS A 227 11.17 -8.46 6.81
C HIS A 227 10.22 -8.42 5.61
N ALA A 228 10.48 -7.56 4.62
CA ALA A 228 9.66 -7.45 3.43
C ALA A 228 9.79 -8.69 2.54
N ASN A 229 8.67 -9.14 1.99
CA ASN A 229 8.67 -10.14 0.92
C ASN A 229 9.06 -9.53 -0.42
N ILE A 230 8.74 -8.24 -0.61
CA ILE A 230 9.03 -7.50 -1.84
C ILE A 230 9.48 -6.09 -1.45
N ILE A 231 10.62 -5.68 -1.99
CA ILE A 231 11.11 -4.30 -1.92
C ILE A 231 10.74 -3.64 -3.23
N ILE A 232 10.04 -2.51 -3.15
CA ILE A 232 9.58 -1.75 -4.31
C ILE A 232 10.47 -0.52 -4.45
N PRO A 233 11.40 -0.49 -5.41
CA PRO A 233 12.07 0.76 -5.77
C PRO A 233 11.00 1.70 -6.33
N PHE A 234 10.71 2.79 -5.60
CA PHE A 234 9.64 3.69 -6.00
C PHE A 234 10.20 4.88 -6.78
N ASP A 235 10.08 4.80 -8.10
CA ASP A 235 10.12 5.93 -9.02
C ASP A 235 8.71 6.11 -9.61
N GLU A 236 8.22 7.34 -9.69
CA GLU A 236 6.89 7.68 -10.23
C GLU A 236 6.67 7.17 -11.67
N ARG A 237 7.74 6.83 -12.37
CA ARG A 237 7.74 6.27 -13.71
C ARG A 237 7.65 4.75 -13.76
N ASN A 238 7.73 4.06 -12.61
CA ASN A 238 7.85 2.59 -12.53
C ASN A 238 6.51 1.92 -12.18
N GLY A 239 5.51 2.01 -13.07
CA GLY A 239 4.25 1.28 -12.93
C GLY A 239 4.42 -0.26 -12.89
N VAL A 240 5.51 -0.77 -13.47
CA VAL A 240 5.79 -2.23 -13.59
C VAL A 240 5.84 -2.92 -12.22
N SER A 241 6.46 -2.30 -11.21
CA SER A 241 6.53 -2.90 -9.87
C SER A 241 5.16 -3.06 -9.22
N VAL A 242 4.29 -2.08 -9.41
CA VAL A 242 2.90 -2.10 -8.92
C VAL A 242 2.09 -3.15 -9.68
N ASP A 243 2.25 -3.27 -10.98
CA ASP A 243 1.55 -4.27 -11.81
C ASP A 243 1.90 -5.71 -11.42
N ILE A 244 3.18 -5.99 -11.13
CA ILE A 244 3.63 -7.30 -10.62
C ILE A 244 2.99 -7.61 -9.27
N LEU A 245 2.91 -6.64 -8.36
CA LEU A 245 2.24 -6.79 -7.08
C LEU A 245 0.76 -7.09 -7.24
N ILE A 246 0.08 -6.34 -8.09
CA ILE A 246 -1.34 -6.53 -8.41
C ILE A 246 -1.58 -7.97 -8.89
N ALA A 247 -0.76 -8.46 -9.82
CA ALA A 247 -0.87 -9.82 -10.33
C ALA A 247 -0.67 -10.86 -9.21
N LYS A 248 0.31 -10.66 -8.31
CA LYS A 248 0.58 -11.57 -7.20
C LYS A 248 -0.53 -11.59 -6.16
N VAL A 249 -1.01 -10.42 -5.75
CA VAL A 249 -2.14 -10.30 -4.80
C VAL A 249 -3.40 -10.93 -5.38
N GLY A 250 -3.71 -10.68 -6.66
CA GLY A 250 -4.82 -11.31 -7.36
C GLY A 250 -4.74 -12.83 -7.38
N ALA A 251 -3.55 -13.38 -7.64
CA ALA A 251 -3.33 -14.84 -7.61
C ALA A 251 -3.57 -15.44 -6.21
N ILE A 252 -3.13 -14.77 -5.15
CA ILE A 252 -3.34 -15.22 -3.76
C ILE A 252 -4.83 -15.18 -3.40
N LEU A 253 -5.55 -14.11 -3.76
CA LEU A 253 -6.99 -14.00 -3.55
C LEU A 253 -7.74 -15.14 -4.24
N GLN A 254 -7.46 -15.39 -5.51
CA GLN A 254 -8.08 -16.48 -6.27
C GLN A 254 -7.78 -17.86 -5.66
N GLN A 255 -6.55 -18.11 -5.25
CA GLN A 255 -6.16 -19.35 -4.61
C GLN A 255 -6.94 -19.62 -3.31
N ARG A 256 -7.11 -18.61 -2.46
CA ARG A 256 -7.91 -18.73 -1.23
C ARG A 256 -9.38 -19.01 -1.49
N ILE A 257 -9.99 -18.32 -2.45
CA ILE A 257 -11.37 -18.57 -2.86
C ILE A 257 -11.56 -20.01 -3.37
N THR A 258 -10.55 -20.56 -4.04
CA THR A 258 -10.61 -21.93 -4.59
C THR A 258 -10.40 -23.00 -3.51
N GLN A 259 -9.59 -22.73 -2.48
CA GLN A 259 -9.33 -23.68 -1.38
C GLN A 259 -10.48 -23.78 -0.36
N THR A 260 -11.40 -22.83 -0.37
CA THR A 260 -12.61 -22.85 0.47
C THR A 260 -13.76 -23.67 -0.19
N ARG A 261 -13.46 -24.40 -1.25
CA ARG A 261 -14.30 -25.41 -1.90
C ARG A 261 -14.01 -26.80 -1.32
#